data_e391db4249a808e3d946017a447055bd
#
_entry.id   e391db4249a808e3d946017a447055bd
#
_cell.length_a   1.000
_cell.length_b   1.000
_cell.length_c   1.000
_cell.angle_alpha   90.00
_cell.angle_beta   90.00
_cell.angle_gamma   90.00
#
_symmetry.space_group_name_H-M   'P 1'
#
loop_
_entity.id
_entity.type
_entity.pdbx_description
1 polymer ?
#
loop_
_entity_poly.entity_id
_entity_poly.type
_entity_poly.pdbx_seq_one_letter_code
_entity_poly.pdbx_strand_id
1 'polypeptide(L)'
;MGVRHRRGTMASVDLVARLVDTAVFRGLCGVPGGQLAIAISKGEFRERRPDEIPSLQRAFDIDAEAEFLDWYDAQPVDWTETGFLADLSQLNPEVAADGLRHLTELASPGSFRCWEGRAMLYLDVLLNRTIADIEELYDGRTWFDALNSVSTSEPNEYAESVVMSWMAQREDMGETLDPKQDARILPTMEAHQSTADILHRTLQTAQIPELFLMVGRDWTDATRWGQGEWNLGHLLEHGLPEA
;
A
#
# COMPACT_ATOMS: atom_id res chain seq x y z
N MET A 1 25.47 25.30 -7.59
CA MET A 1 24.95 24.04 -6.95
C MET A 1 24.01 23.39 -7.95
N GLY A 2 24.43 22.29 -8.55
CA GLY A 2 23.70 21.70 -9.68
C GLY A 2 22.65 20.72 -9.19
N VAL A 3 21.41 21.02 -9.50
CA VAL A 3 20.29 20.09 -9.39
C VAL A 3 20.56 18.93 -10.35
N ARG A 4 20.90 17.77 -9.82
CA ARG A 4 20.96 16.53 -10.62
C ARG A 4 19.51 16.13 -10.96
N HIS A 5 19.04 16.53 -12.14
CA HIS A 5 17.93 15.85 -12.76
C HIS A 5 18.31 14.37 -12.95
N ARG A 6 17.80 13.50 -12.08
CA ARG A 6 17.73 12.08 -12.40
C ARG A 6 16.85 11.97 -13.65
N ARG A 7 17.46 11.62 -14.78
CA ARG A 7 16.74 11.23 -15.99
C ARG A 7 15.89 10.03 -15.61
N GLY A 8 14.56 10.25 -15.61
CA GLY A 8 13.59 9.22 -15.33
C GLY A 8 13.66 8.12 -16.38
N THR A 9 14.07 6.94 -15.97
CA THR A 9 13.38 5.74 -16.41
C THR A 9 11.91 5.98 -16.15
N MET A 10 11.01 5.71 -17.12
CA MET A 10 9.57 5.71 -16.86
C MET A 10 9.37 4.91 -15.59
N ALA A 11 9.11 5.60 -14.48
CA ALA A 11 8.81 4.94 -13.23
C ALA A 11 7.50 4.21 -13.50
N SER A 12 7.55 2.89 -13.47
CA SER A 12 6.33 2.09 -13.46
C SER A 12 5.54 2.57 -12.26
N VAL A 13 4.32 3.03 -12.49
CA VAL A 13 3.46 3.42 -11.39
C VAL A 13 3.05 2.15 -10.69
N ASP A 14 3.36 2.06 -9.42
CA ASP A 14 3.06 0.90 -8.62
C ASP A 14 1.83 1.18 -7.74
N LEU A 15 0.92 0.22 -7.71
CA LEU A 15 -0.12 0.14 -6.72
C LEU A 15 0.50 -0.36 -5.41
N VAL A 16 0.12 0.26 -4.32
CA VAL A 16 0.46 -0.15 -2.95
C VAL A 16 -0.83 -0.44 -2.19
N ALA A 17 -0.97 -1.66 -1.69
CA ALA A 17 -1.99 -2.04 -0.73
C ALA A 17 -1.29 -2.33 0.60
N ARG A 18 -1.53 -1.48 1.60
CA ARG A 18 -0.85 -1.49 2.88
C ARG A 18 -1.82 -1.84 3.99
N LEU A 19 -1.43 -2.79 4.83
CA LEU A 19 -2.13 -3.03 6.09
C LEU A 19 -1.69 -1.99 7.11
N VAL A 20 -2.61 -1.45 7.87
CA VAL A 20 -2.33 -0.42 8.87
C VAL A 20 -2.96 -0.84 10.19
N ASP A 21 -2.18 -0.90 11.25
CA ASP A 21 -2.68 -1.10 12.61
C ASP A 21 -3.42 0.15 13.07
N THR A 22 -4.72 -0.01 13.30
CA THR A 22 -5.63 1.09 13.66
C THR A 22 -5.24 1.78 14.96
N ALA A 23 -4.84 0.99 15.98
CA ALA A 23 -4.50 1.54 17.29
C ALA A 23 -3.15 2.29 17.24
N VAL A 24 -2.16 1.72 16.55
CA VAL A 24 -0.87 2.37 16.33
C VAL A 24 -1.05 3.66 15.54
N PHE A 25 -1.77 3.63 14.42
CA PHE A 25 -1.99 4.81 13.59
C PHE A 25 -2.70 5.94 14.34
N ARG A 26 -3.76 5.61 15.10
CA ARG A 26 -4.45 6.58 15.97
C ARG A 26 -3.53 7.17 17.02
N GLY A 27 -2.72 6.31 17.65
CA GLY A 27 -1.73 6.72 18.63
C GLY A 27 -0.75 7.75 18.05
N LEU A 28 -0.23 7.49 16.84
CA LEU A 28 0.69 8.39 16.13
C LEU A 28 0.05 9.74 15.82
N CYS A 29 -1.17 9.74 15.30
CA CYS A 29 -1.91 10.96 14.98
C CYS A 29 -2.13 11.87 16.21
N GLY A 30 -2.22 11.29 17.41
CA GLY A 30 -2.44 12.00 18.65
C GLY A 30 -1.16 12.52 19.35
N VAL A 31 0.02 12.05 18.95
CA VAL A 31 1.29 12.51 19.55
C VAL A 31 1.67 13.88 18.97
N PRO A 32 2.11 14.86 19.81
CA PRO A 32 2.68 16.11 19.30
C PRO A 32 3.82 15.87 18.32
N GLY A 33 3.85 16.62 17.19
CA GLY A 33 4.79 16.39 16.11
C GLY A 33 6.26 16.36 16.55
N GLY A 34 6.66 17.27 17.42
CA GLY A 34 8.03 17.29 17.96
C GLY A 34 8.38 16.08 18.81
N GLN A 35 7.43 15.58 19.61
CA GLN A 35 7.62 14.37 20.40
C GLN A 35 7.65 13.13 19.51
N LEU A 36 6.81 13.09 18.48
CA LEU A 36 6.78 12.02 17.50
C LEU A 36 8.13 11.90 16.77
N ALA A 37 8.68 12.99 16.26
CA ALA A 37 9.97 13.00 15.59
C ALA A 37 11.11 12.54 16.52
N ILE A 38 11.09 12.95 17.78
CA ILE A 38 12.07 12.50 18.80
C ILE A 38 11.94 11.00 19.05
N ALA A 39 10.74 10.47 19.22
CA ALA A 39 10.51 9.05 19.46
C ALA A 39 10.98 8.20 18.26
N ILE A 40 10.69 8.64 17.04
CA ILE A 40 11.13 7.99 15.81
C ILE A 40 12.67 8.01 15.73
N SER A 41 13.31 9.16 15.94
CA SER A 41 14.77 9.29 15.86
C SER A 41 15.51 8.41 16.88
N LYS A 42 14.88 8.08 18.00
CA LYS A 42 15.42 7.17 19.02
C LYS A 42 15.12 5.69 18.74
N GLY A 43 14.36 5.39 17.69
CA GLY A 43 13.94 4.03 17.37
C GLY A 43 12.91 3.45 18.35
N GLU A 44 12.26 4.28 19.16
CA GLU A 44 11.26 3.85 20.15
C GLU A 44 10.04 3.21 19.49
N PHE A 45 9.89 3.42 18.20
CA PHE A 45 8.82 2.88 17.34
C PHE A 45 9.03 1.41 16.98
N ARG A 46 10.29 0.97 16.85
CA ARG A 46 10.65 -0.39 16.44
C ARG A 46 10.22 -1.44 17.45
N GLU A 47 10.17 -1.07 18.73
CA GLU A 47 9.79 -1.96 19.82
C GLU A 47 8.28 -2.19 19.94
N ARG A 48 7.46 -1.33 19.31
CA ARG A 48 5.98 -1.39 19.41
C ARG A 48 5.29 -2.13 18.27
N ARG A 49 6.04 -2.59 17.28
CA ARG A 49 5.46 -3.35 16.17
C ARG A 49 5.10 -4.74 16.67
N PRO A 50 3.85 -5.18 16.48
CA PRO A 50 3.53 -6.56 16.78
C PRO A 50 4.37 -7.46 15.86
N ASP A 51 5.38 -8.11 16.40
CA ASP A 51 6.13 -9.20 15.73
C ASP A 51 5.23 -10.41 15.40
N GLU A 52 3.95 -10.29 15.66
CA GLU A 52 3.01 -11.41 15.74
C GLU A 52 2.14 -11.60 14.48
N ILE A 53 2.30 -10.80 13.43
CA ILE A 53 1.65 -11.14 12.17
C ILE A 53 2.63 -12.00 11.37
N PRO A 54 2.47 -13.33 11.43
CA PRO A 54 3.42 -14.22 10.75
C PRO A 54 3.35 -13.95 9.25
N SER A 55 4.51 -13.72 8.63
CA SER A 55 4.74 -13.91 7.22
C SER A 55 4.43 -12.80 6.22
N LEU A 56 4.00 -11.61 6.57
CA LEU A 56 4.11 -10.51 5.64
C LEU A 56 5.55 -9.99 5.69
N GLN A 57 6.39 -10.49 4.80
CA GLN A 57 7.68 -9.86 4.56
C GLN A 57 7.40 -8.40 4.20
N ARG A 58 8.11 -7.48 4.86
CA ARG A 58 8.16 -6.11 4.36
C ARG A 58 8.56 -6.21 2.89
N ALA A 59 7.65 -5.86 2.01
CA ALA A 59 7.90 -5.95 0.57
C ALA A 59 9.01 -4.98 0.13
N PHE A 60 9.47 -4.08 1.03
CA PHE A 60 10.46 -3.05 0.77
C PHE A 60 11.32 -2.78 2.00
N ASP A 61 12.63 -2.66 1.78
CA ASP A 61 13.60 -2.00 2.65
C ASP A 61 13.42 -0.46 2.62
N ILE A 62 12.19 0.01 2.82
CA ILE A 62 11.95 1.44 3.02
C ILE A 62 12.27 1.70 4.49
N ASP A 63 13.20 2.58 4.74
CA ASP A 63 13.42 3.12 6.07
C ASP A 63 12.33 4.16 6.37
N ALA A 64 11.14 3.68 6.75
CA ALA A 64 9.98 4.50 6.99
C ALA A 64 10.25 5.59 8.06
N GLU A 65 11.14 5.31 9.01
CA GLU A 65 11.57 6.27 10.01
C GLU A 65 12.38 7.41 9.38
N ALA A 66 13.35 7.08 8.51
CA ALA A 66 14.16 8.09 7.84
C ALA A 66 13.33 8.93 6.87
N GLU A 67 12.44 8.31 6.09
CA GLU A 67 11.55 9.03 5.16
C GLU A 67 10.60 9.98 5.89
N PHE A 68 10.04 9.56 7.02
CA PHE A 68 9.23 10.44 7.86
C PHE A 68 10.04 11.63 8.39
N LEU A 69 11.25 11.39 8.91
CA LEU A 69 12.09 12.45 9.48
C LEU A 69 12.54 13.44 8.40
N ASP A 70 12.91 12.98 7.21
CA ASP A 70 13.25 13.83 6.07
C ASP A 70 12.05 14.69 5.64
N TRP A 71 10.85 14.09 5.60
CA TRP A 71 9.62 14.83 5.33
C TRP A 71 9.33 15.86 6.42
N TYR A 72 9.42 15.46 7.70
CA TYR A 72 9.14 16.31 8.87
C TYR A 72 10.06 17.54 8.92
N ASP A 73 11.36 17.34 8.75
CA ASP A 73 12.37 18.41 8.79
C ASP A 73 12.24 19.40 7.62
N ALA A 74 11.62 18.98 6.52
CA ALA A 74 11.38 19.84 5.36
C ALA A 74 10.18 20.80 5.55
N GLN A 75 9.33 20.58 6.56
CA GLN A 75 8.12 21.39 6.73
C GLN A 75 8.39 22.68 7.53
N PRO A 76 7.96 23.84 7.02
CA PRO A 76 8.10 25.14 7.70
C PRO A 76 6.97 25.37 8.73
N VAL A 77 6.80 24.44 9.66
CA VAL A 77 5.70 24.46 10.66
C VAL A 77 6.26 24.50 12.06
N ASP A 78 5.69 25.35 12.91
CA ASP A 78 5.88 25.27 14.34
C ASP A 78 5.00 24.16 14.92
N TRP A 79 5.57 22.99 15.11
CA TRP A 79 4.88 21.81 15.64
C TRP A 79 4.36 22.08 17.05
N THR A 80 3.04 21.96 17.23
CA THR A 80 2.37 22.27 18.50
C THR A 80 2.41 21.09 19.47
N GLU A 81 1.89 21.32 20.69
CA GLU A 81 1.70 20.29 21.69
C GLU A 81 0.34 19.56 21.58
N THR A 82 -0.48 19.88 20.56
CA THR A 82 -1.87 19.42 20.47
C THR A 82 -2.04 18.06 19.78
N GLY A 83 -1.06 17.64 18.99
CA GLY A 83 -1.07 16.38 18.26
C GLY A 83 -0.77 16.57 16.79
N PHE A 84 -0.16 15.55 16.18
CA PHE A 84 0.34 15.61 14.81
C PHE A 84 -0.76 15.90 13.79
N LEU A 85 -1.91 15.23 13.90
CA LEU A 85 -3.02 15.45 12.97
C LEU A 85 -3.54 16.90 13.00
N ALA A 86 -3.56 17.52 14.19
CA ALA A 86 -3.96 18.93 14.31
C ALA A 86 -2.95 19.88 13.65
N ASP A 87 -1.66 19.56 13.77
CA ASP A 87 -0.60 20.36 13.15
C ASP A 87 -0.64 20.26 11.62
N LEU A 88 -0.98 19.10 11.07
CA LEU A 88 -1.12 18.88 9.63
C LEU A 88 -2.16 19.82 8.99
N SER A 89 -3.19 20.23 9.73
CA SER A 89 -4.21 21.17 9.23
C SER A 89 -3.66 22.56 8.85
N GLN A 90 -2.43 22.88 9.25
CA GLN A 90 -1.74 24.11 8.91
C GLN A 90 -0.99 24.03 7.58
N LEU A 91 -0.83 22.82 7.03
CA LEU A 91 -0.12 22.55 5.79
C LEU A 91 -1.08 22.56 4.58
N ASN A 92 -0.49 22.62 3.39
CA ASN A 92 -1.23 22.32 2.18
C ASN A 92 -1.78 20.88 2.25
N PRO A 93 -3.01 20.61 1.80
CA PRO A 93 -3.64 19.29 1.91
C PRO A 93 -2.80 18.13 1.32
N GLU A 94 -2.13 18.33 0.19
CA GLU A 94 -1.26 17.31 -0.41
C GLU A 94 -0.06 16.98 0.49
N VAL A 95 0.57 18.01 1.05
CA VAL A 95 1.71 17.86 1.97
C VAL A 95 1.26 17.23 3.28
N ALA A 96 0.10 17.63 3.80
CA ALA A 96 -0.49 17.05 5.01
C ALA A 96 -0.84 15.56 4.82
N ALA A 97 -1.44 15.21 3.67
CA ALA A 97 -1.76 13.82 3.33
C ALA A 97 -0.49 12.98 3.19
N ASP A 98 0.60 13.54 2.65
CA ASP A 98 1.88 12.85 2.56
C ASP A 98 2.45 12.55 3.96
N GLY A 99 2.30 13.47 4.91
CA GLY A 99 2.63 13.22 6.32
C GLY A 99 1.82 12.07 6.93
N LEU A 100 0.51 12.01 6.67
CA LEU A 100 -0.33 10.88 7.09
C LEU A 100 0.08 9.59 6.41
N ARG A 101 0.47 9.63 5.13
CA ARG A 101 0.98 8.47 4.39
C ARG A 101 2.20 7.88 5.09
N HIS A 102 3.16 8.70 5.52
CA HIS A 102 4.30 8.24 6.31
C HIS A 102 3.87 7.61 7.64
N LEU A 103 2.86 8.14 8.32
CA LEU A 103 2.34 7.49 9.53
C LEU A 103 1.73 6.12 9.22
N THR A 104 1.09 5.93 8.06
CA THR A 104 0.60 4.60 7.68
C THR A 104 1.75 3.61 7.44
N GLU A 105 2.90 4.09 6.98
CA GLU A 105 4.11 3.27 6.83
C GLU A 105 4.67 2.83 8.18
N LEU A 106 4.73 3.75 9.12
CA LEU A 106 5.17 3.47 10.50
C LEU A 106 4.23 2.52 11.24
N ALA A 107 2.92 2.62 10.99
CA ALA A 107 1.90 1.77 11.59
C ALA A 107 1.65 0.45 10.84
N SER A 108 2.40 0.17 9.77
CA SER A 108 2.13 -0.98 8.89
C SER A 108 2.89 -2.22 9.30
N PRO A 109 2.22 -3.33 9.60
CA PRO A 109 2.84 -4.64 9.75
C PRO A 109 3.27 -5.25 8.40
N GLY A 110 2.72 -4.78 7.27
CA GLY A 110 3.07 -5.28 5.95
C GLY A 110 2.28 -4.65 4.81
N SER A 111 2.77 -4.85 3.59
CA SER A 111 2.15 -4.31 2.39
C SER A 111 2.33 -5.23 1.19
N PHE A 112 1.42 -5.08 0.22
CA PHE A 112 1.57 -5.60 -1.13
C PHE A 112 1.87 -4.44 -2.08
N ARG A 113 2.80 -4.64 -3.00
CA ARG A 113 3.14 -3.66 -4.02
C ARG A 113 3.37 -4.36 -5.35
N CYS A 114 2.79 -3.82 -6.41
CA CYS A 114 3.10 -4.29 -7.76
C CYS A 114 2.73 -3.24 -8.80
N TRP A 115 3.21 -3.44 -10.02
CA TRP A 115 2.77 -2.64 -11.15
C TRP A 115 1.25 -2.75 -11.36
N GLU A 116 0.60 -1.62 -11.65
CA GLU A 116 -0.86 -1.50 -11.78
C GLU A 116 -1.48 -2.54 -12.73
N GLY A 117 -0.90 -2.73 -13.91
CA GLY A 117 -1.42 -3.72 -14.86
C GLY A 117 -1.36 -5.15 -14.34
N ARG A 118 -0.41 -5.43 -13.42
CA ARG A 118 -0.35 -6.73 -12.76
C ARG A 118 -1.39 -6.83 -11.63
N ALA A 119 -1.62 -5.74 -10.91
CA ALA A 119 -2.68 -5.67 -9.91
C ALA A 119 -4.07 -5.87 -10.54
N MET A 120 -4.33 -5.25 -11.70
CA MET A 120 -5.57 -5.50 -12.47
C MET A 120 -5.76 -7.00 -12.73
N LEU A 121 -4.73 -7.65 -13.29
CA LEU A 121 -4.79 -9.10 -13.55
C LEU A 121 -5.13 -9.92 -12.31
N TYR A 122 -4.51 -9.61 -11.17
CA TYR A 122 -4.76 -10.34 -9.93
C TYR A 122 -6.17 -10.12 -9.40
N LEU A 123 -6.66 -8.89 -9.45
CA LEU A 123 -8.02 -8.57 -9.03
C LEU A 123 -9.06 -9.13 -9.99
N ASP A 124 -8.82 -9.10 -11.31
CA ASP A 124 -9.68 -9.74 -12.31
C ASP A 124 -9.93 -11.21 -11.96
N VAL A 125 -8.84 -11.94 -11.68
CA VAL A 125 -8.93 -13.36 -11.32
C VAL A 125 -9.65 -13.54 -9.99
N LEU A 126 -9.30 -12.78 -8.97
CA LEU A 126 -9.87 -12.89 -7.64
C LEU A 126 -11.37 -12.58 -7.63
N LEU A 127 -11.79 -11.58 -8.39
CA LEU A 127 -13.18 -11.14 -8.48
C LEU A 127 -13.98 -11.89 -9.55
N ASN A 128 -13.31 -12.73 -10.35
CA ASN A 128 -13.89 -13.43 -11.50
C ASN A 128 -14.61 -12.45 -12.47
N ARG A 129 -14.04 -11.29 -12.68
CA ARG A 129 -14.52 -10.27 -13.62
C ARG A 129 -13.36 -9.39 -14.10
N THR A 130 -13.52 -8.75 -15.23
CA THR A 130 -12.54 -7.78 -15.73
C THR A 130 -12.65 -6.46 -14.97
N ILE A 131 -11.53 -5.92 -14.51
CA ILE A 131 -11.43 -4.55 -14.02
C ILE A 131 -11.52 -3.61 -15.22
N ALA A 132 -12.53 -2.74 -15.25
CA ALA A 132 -12.87 -1.95 -16.43
C ALA A 132 -11.84 -0.86 -16.74
N ASP A 133 -11.29 -0.25 -15.71
CA ASP A 133 -10.30 0.81 -15.83
C ASP A 133 -9.38 0.87 -14.60
N ILE A 134 -8.36 1.73 -14.70
CA ILE A 134 -7.36 1.89 -13.66
C ILE A 134 -7.92 2.53 -12.38
N GLU A 135 -8.99 3.30 -12.47
CA GLU A 135 -9.61 3.96 -11.31
C GLU A 135 -10.26 2.92 -10.39
N GLU A 136 -10.71 1.78 -10.92
CA GLU A 136 -11.21 0.67 -10.11
C GLU A 136 -10.14 0.08 -9.16
N LEU A 137 -8.85 0.19 -9.48
CA LEU A 137 -7.77 -0.25 -8.59
C LEU A 137 -7.70 0.57 -7.29
N TYR A 138 -8.28 1.76 -7.30
CA TYR A 138 -8.27 2.69 -6.17
C TYR A 138 -9.66 2.85 -5.56
N ASP A 139 -10.65 2.13 -6.10
CA ASP A 139 -11.99 2.11 -5.53
C ASP A 139 -12.04 1.16 -4.31
N GLY A 140 -12.41 1.72 -3.17
CA GLY A 140 -12.59 1.00 -1.93
C GLY A 140 -13.52 -0.19 -2.00
N ARG A 141 -14.53 -0.10 -2.84
CA ARG A 141 -15.50 -1.17 -3.04
C ARG A 141 -14.84 -2.38 -3.72
N THR A 142 -14.01 -2.17 -4.72
CA THR A 142 -13.28 -3.24 -5.42
C THR A 142 -12.40 -4.02 -4.46
N TRP A 143 -11.68 -3.34 -3.58
CA TRP A 143 -10.85 -4.00 -2.57
C TRP A 143 -11.66 -4.70 -1.49
N PHE A 144 -12.80 -4.15 -1.09
CA PHE A 144 -13.71 -4.80 -0.16
C PHE A 144 -14.30 -6.10 -0.76
N ASP A 145 -14.68 -6.08 -2.04
CA ASP A 145 -15.13 -7.26 -2.76
C ASP A 145 -13.99 -8.30 -2.87
N ALA A 146 -12.76 -7.86 -3.12
CA ALA A 146 -11.58 -8.74 -3.14
C ALA A 146 -11.31 -9.38 -1.78
N LEU A 147 -11.42 -8.63 -0.69
CA LEU A 147 -11.30 -9.16 0.68
C LEU A 147 -12.31 -10.28 0.96
N ASN A 148 -13.55 -10.07 0.56
CA ASN A 148 -14.61 -11.06 0.73
C ASN A 148 -14.38 -12.30 -0.15
N SER A 149 -13.86 -12.12 -1.36
CA SER A 149 -13.60 -13.21 -2.30
C SER A 149 -12.43 -14.08 -1.84
N VAL A 150 -11.39 -13.50 -1.26
CA VAL A 150 -10.20 -14.24 -0.81
C VAL A 150 -10.51 -15.24 0.29
N SER A 151 -11.58 -15.02 1.07
CA SER A 151 -11.99 -15.95 2.14
C SER A 151 -12.46 -17.32 1.63
N THR A 152 -12.84 -17.40 0.35
CA THR A 152 -13.39 -18.59 -0.28
C THR A 152 -12.44 -19.24 -1.30
N SER A 153 -11.29 -18.61 -1.58
CA SER A 153 -10.33 -19.06 -2.58
C SER A 153 -9.21 -19.89 -1.96
N GLU A 154 -8.82 -20.97 -2.65
CA GLU A 154 -7.61 -21.72 -2.29
C GLU A 154 -6.38 -21.04 -2.90
N PRO A 155 -5.30 -20.76 -2.14
CA PRO A 155 -4.15 -20.01 -2.62
C PRO A 155 -3.50 -20.59 -3.89
N ASN A 156 -3.41 -21.91 -4.00
CA ASN A 156 -2.78 -22.56 -5.15
C ASN A 156 -3.64 -22.41 -6.42
N GLU A 157 -4.95 -22.63 -6.32
CA GLU A 157 -5.89 -22.45 -7.43
C GLU A 157 -5.90 -21.01 -7.91
N TYR A 158 -5.86 -20.08 -6.97
CA TYR A 158 -5.77 -18.66 -7.29
C TYR A 158 -4.49 -18.31 -8.05
N ALA A 159 -3.33 -18.77 -7.58
CA ALA A 159 -2.05 -18.51 -8.24
C ALA A 159 -1.99 -19.13 -9.66
N GLU A 160 -2.49 -20.35 -9.85
CA GLU A 160 -2.61 -20.98 -11.16
C GLU A 160 -3.52 -20.19 -12.10
N SER A 161 -4.67 -19.71 -11.60
CA SER A 161 -5.59 -18.89 -12.38
C SER A 161 -4.97 -17.56 -12.83
N VAL A 162 -4.17 -16.90 -11.98
CA VAL A 162 -3.41 -15.70 -12.37
C VAL A 162 -2.45 -16.00 -13.51
N VAL A 163 -1.73 -17.11 -13.45
CA VAL A 163 -0.78 -17.51 -14.50
C VAL A 163 -1.50 -17.80 -15.82
N MET A 164 -2.61 -18.50 -15.78
CA MET A 164 -3.41 -18.80 -16.96
C MET A 164 -3.98 -17.53 -17.60
N SER A 165 -4.49 -16.59 -16.80
CA SER A 165 -4.97 -15.30 -17.30
C SER A 165 -3.84 -14.45 -17.91
N TRP A 166 -2.64 -14.48 -17.31
CA TRP A 166 -1.48 -13.82 -17.89
C TRP A 166 -1.12 -14.41 -19.28
N MET A 167 -1.14 -15.74 -19.42
CA MET A 167 -0.87 -16.39 -20.70
C MET A 167 -1.92 -16.00 -21.76
N ALA A 168 -3.21 -16.01 -21.41
CA ALA A 168 -4.28 -15.61 -22.30
C ALA A 168 -4.13 -14.16 -22.78
N GLN A 169 -3.80 -13.23 -21.88
CA GLN A 169 -3.54 -11.84 -22.24
C GLN A 169 -2.37 -11.70 -23.24
N ARG A 170 -1.32 -12.51 -23.10
CA ARG A 170 -0.19 -12.51 -24.04
C ARG A 170 -0.57 -13.05 -25.41
N GLU A 171 -1.38 -14.09 -25.47
CA GLU A 171 -1.91 -14.64 -26.73
C GLU A 171 -2.80 -13.63 -27.43
N ASP A 172 -3.67 -12.91 -26.71
CA ASP A 172 -4.50 -11.83 -27.25
C ASP A 172 -3.67 -10.67 -27.82
N MET A 173 -2.47 -10.42 -27.28
CA MET A 173 -1.51 -9.46 -27.85
C MET A 173 -0.72 -10.01 -29.04
N GLY A 174 -1.05 -11.21 -29.53
CA GLY A 174 -0.45 -11.84 -30.71
C GLY A 174 0.88 -12.56 -30.42
N GLU A 175 1.22 -12.81 -29.16
CA GLU A 175 2.35 -13.66 -28.81
C GLU A 175 1.95 -15.14 -28.91
N THR A 176 2.76 -15.95 -29.55
CA THR A 176 2.59 -17.41 -29.51
C THR A 176 3.39 -17.95 -28.34
N LEU A 177 2.70 -18.47 -27.35
CA LEU A 177 3.32 -19.07 -26.17
C LEU A 177 3.26 -20.61 -26.29
N ASP A 178 4.42 -21.26 -26.22
CA ASP A 178 4.49 -22.71 -26.05
C ASP A 178 4.90 -23.00 -24.58
N PRO A 179 3.99 -23.48 -23.73
CA PRO A 179 4.28 -23.75 -22.31
C PRO A 179 5.45 -24.70 -22.08
N LYS A 180 5.82 -25.51 -23.10
CA LYS A 180 6.87 -26.52 -22.98
C LYS A 180 8.22 -26.05 -23.51
N GLN A 181 8.23 -25.02 -24.36
CA GLN A 181 9.45 -24.62 -25.08
C GLN A 181 9.88 -23.18 -24.80
N ASP A 182 8.96 -22.33 -24.33
CA ASP A 182 9.31 -20.94 -24.04
C ASP A 182 9.98 -20.82 -22.67
N ALA A 183 11.29 -20.60 -22.70
CA ALA A 183 12.10 -20.47 -21.49
C ALA A 183 11.69 -19.28 -20.57
N ARG A 184 10.87 -18.35 -21.07
CA ARG A 184 10.34 -17.21 -20.28
C ARG A 184 9.19 -17.62 -19.38
N ILE A 185 8.44 -18.68 -19.75
CA ILE A 185 7.20 -19.06 -19.06
C ILE A 185 7.46 -19.45 -17.61
N LEU A 186 8.39 -20.38 -17.37
CA LEU A 186 8.63 -20.87 -16.02
C LEU A 186 9.04 -19.77 -15.02
N PRO A 187 10.07 -18.92 -15.31
CA PRO A 187 10.42 -17.83 -14.41
C PRO A 187 9.27 -16.81 -14.23
N THR A 188 8.47 -16.58 -15.28
CA THR A 188 7.32 -15.67 -15.19
C THR A 188 6.23 -16.28 -14.35
N MET A 189 5.95 -17.58 -14.49
CA MET A 189 4.99 -18.29 -13.62
C MET A 189 5.40 -18.21 -12.16
N GLU A 190 6.66 -18.50 -11.85
CA GLU A 190 7.18 -18.42 -10.48
C GLU A 190 7.04 -17.00 -9.89
N ALA A 191 7.34 -15.98 -10.68
CA ALA A 191 7.20 -14.58 -10.27
C ALA A 191 5.72 -14.19 -10.03
N HIS A 192 4.81 -14.62 -10.89
CA HIS A 192 3.37 -14.37 -10.72
C HIS A 192 2.80 -15.15 -9.55
N GLN A 193 3.18 -16.42 -9.37
CA GLN A 193 2.76 -17.23 -8.22
C GLN A 193 3.18 -16.59 -6.91
N SER A 194 4.46 -16.18 -6.80
CA SER A 194 4.97 -15.50 -5.60
C SER A 194 4.20 -14.21 -5.31
N THR A 195 3.92 -13.39 -6.33
CA THR A 195 3.20 -12.13 -6.17
C THR A 195 1.73 -12.35 -5.80
N ALA A 196 1.08 -13.32 -6.43
CA ALA A 196 -0.29 -13.71 -6.12
C ALA A 196 -0.43 -14.23 -4.69
N ASP A 197 0.53 -15.02 -4.22
CA ASP A 197 0.56 -15.53 -2.85
C ASP A 197 0.76 -14.39 -1.82
N ILE A 198 1.58 -13.38 -2.12
CA ILE A 198 1.74 -12.20 -1.27
C ILE A 198 0.43 -11.40 -1.21
N LEU A 199 -0.22 -11.13 -2.35
CA LEU A 199 -1.51 -10.44 -2.38
C LEU A 199 -2.56 -11.20 -1.58
N HIS A 200 -2.69 -12.49 -1.82
CA HIS A 200 -3.66 -13.34 -1.13
C HIS A 200 -3.47 -13.29 0.40
N ARG A 201 -2.23 -13.45 0.87
CA ARG A 201 -1.91 -13.33 2.30
C ARG A 201 -2.19 -11.94 2.86
N THR A 202 -1.88 -10.88 2.10
CA THR A 202 -2.17 -9.50 2.49
C THR A 202 -3.67 -9.30 2.68
N LEU A 203 -4.48 -9.77 1.73
CA LEU A 203 -5.93 -9.66 1.82
C LEU A 203 -6.52 -10.52 2.95
N GLN A 204 -6.00 -11.74 3.17
CA GLN A 204 -6.42 -12.56 4.32
C GLN A 204 -6.13 -11.86 5.66
N THR A 205 -4.95 -11.25 5.78
CA THR A 205 -4.55 -10.54 6.99
C THR A 205 -5.37 -9.26 7.20
N ALA A 206 -5.81 -8.61 6.11
CA ALA A 206 -6.68 -7.43 6.20
C ALA A 206 -8.09 -7.72 6.76
N GLN A 207 -8.47 -8.98 6.94
CA GLN A 207 -9.71 -9.37 7.62
C GLN A 207 -9.62 -9.30 9.16
N ILE A 208 -8.44 -9.01 9.71
CA ILE A 208 -8.25 -8.82 11.15
C ILE A 208 -8.89 -7.47 11.53
N PRO A 209 -9.83 -7.43 12.51
CA PRO A 209 -10.59 -6.20 12.82
C PRO A 209 -9.75 -5.00 13.25
N GLU A 210 -8.56 -5.25 13.81
CA GLU A 210 -7.64 -4.21 14.27
C GLU A 210 -6.85 -3.57 13.13
N LEU A 211 -6.97 -4.08 11.91
CA LEU A 211 -6.29 -3.58 10.73
C LEU A 211 -7.25 -2.94 9.74
N PHE A 212 -6.77 -1.95 9.01
CA PHE A 212 -7.46 -1.48 7.81
C PHE A 212 -6.53 -1.50 6.60
N LEU A 213 -7.11 -1.58 5.40
CA LEU A 213 -6.38 -1.61 4.15
C LEU A 213 -6.27 -0.20 3.58
N MET A 214 -5.04 0.31 3.48
CA MET A 214 -4.72 1.54 2.80
C MET A 214 -4.27 1.21 1.38
N VAL A 215 -4.98 1.71 0.38
CA VAL A 215 -4.62 1.52 -1.03
C VAL A 215 -4.26 2.86 -1.64
N GLY A 216 -3.19 2.89 -2.39
CA GLY A 216 -2.72 4.10 -3.03
C GLY A 216 -1.77 3.78 -4.17
N ARG A 217 -1.32 4.84 -4.80
CA ARG A 217 -0.46 4.83 -5.96
C ARG A 217 0.84 5.56 -5.62
N ASP A 218 1.97 4.92 -5.84
CA ASP A 218 3.25 5.60 -5.69
C ASP A 218 3.31 6.87 -6.55
N TRP A 219 3.88 7.93 -5.98
CA TRP A 219 4.10 9.21 -6.65
C TRP A 219 2.84 9.96 -7.07
N THR A 220 1.70 9.67 -6.48
CA THR A 220 0.48 10.44 -6.67
C THR A 220 0.10 11.20 -5.42
N ASP A 221 -0.84 12.11 -5.59
CA ASP A 221 -1.45 12.89 -4.52
C ASP A 221 -1.98 11.97 -3.41
N ALA A 222 -1.34 12.08 -2.24
CA ALA A 222 -1.65 11.25 -1.09
C ALA A 222 -3.06 11.51 -0.52
N THR A 223 -3.74 12.60 -0.90
CA THR A 223 -5.13 12.84 -0.48
C THR A 223 -6.09 11.77 -1.02
N ARG A 224 -5.69 11.07 -2.07
CA ARG A 224 -6.48 9.99 -2.69
C ARG A 224 -6.23 8.61 -2.09
N TRP A 225 -5.24 8.47 -1.21
CA TRP A 225 -4.92 7.19 -0.60
C TRP A 225 -5.96 6.79 0.43
N GLY A 226 -6.25 5.50 0.50
CA GLY A 226 -7.19 4.93 1.46
C GLY A 226 -8.62 4.91 0.95
N GLN A 227 -9.54 4.48 1.80
CA GLN A 227 -10.92 4.17 1.45
C GLN A 227 -11.90 4.65 2.51
N GLY A 228 -13.04 5.18 2.06
CA GLY A 228 -14.10 5.59 2.97
C GLY A 228 -13.60 6.56 4.02
N GLU A 229 -13.89 6.27 5.28
CA GLU A 229 -13.48 7.08 6.43
C GLU A 229 -11.96 7.06 6.68
N TRP A 230 -11.24 6.08 6.13
CA TRP A 230 -9.78 5.95 6.20
C TRP A 230 -9.07 6.56 4.99
N ASN A 231 -9.78 7.29 4.12
CA ASN A 231 -9.12 8.08 3.07
C ASN A 231 -8.35 9.25 3.69
N LEU A 232 -7.10 9.46 3.28
CA LEU A 232 -6.23 10.46 3.90
C LEU A 232 -6.75 11.89 3.76
N GLY A 233 -7.33 12.24 2.62
CA GLY A 233 -7.99 13.53 2.43
C GLY A 233 -9.19 13.70 3.36
N HIS A 234 -10.01 12.66 3.51
CA HIS A 234 -11.14 12.65 4.43
C HIS A 234 -10.70 12.79 5.90
N LEU A 235 -9.62 12.11 6.29
CA LEU A 235 -9.07 12.23 7.65
C LEU A 235 -8.59 13.65 7.98
N LEU A 236 -8.05 14.37 7.00
CA LEU A 236 -7.63 15.76 7.17
C LEU A 236 -8.82 16.70 7.36
N GLU A 237 -9.95 16.42 6.71
CA GLU A 237 -11.14 17.26 6.78
C GLU A 237 -12.02 16.96 8.01
N HIS A 238 -12.13 15.70 8.40
CA HIS A 238 -13.13 15.23 9.37
C HIS A 238 -12.51 14.63 10.64
N GLY A 239 -11.20 14.43 10.67
CA GLY A 239 -10.51 13.75 11.76
C GLY A 239 -10.58 12.22 11.66
N LEU A 240 -10.12 11.56 12.72
CA LEU A 240 -10.14 10.10 12.80
C LEU A 240 -11.57 9.57 13.00
N PRO A 241 -11.97 8.47 12.33
CA PRO A 241 -13.27 7.83 12.58
C PRO A 241 -13.47 7.52 14.07
N GLU A 242 -14.71 7.42 14.50
CA GLU A 242 -14.99 6.96 15.87
C GLU A 242 -14.50 5.51 16.09
N ALA A 243 -14.10 5.18 17.31
CA ALA A 243 -13.53 3.88 17.68
C ALA A 243 -14.62 2.81 17.86
#